data_cbc3e6d4468a038dd810c0aeff9ebc75
#
_entry.id   cbc3e6d4468a038dd810c0aeff9ebc75
#
_cell.length_a   1.000
_cell.length_b   1.000
_cell.length_c   1.000
_cell.angle_alpha   90.00
_cell.angle_beta   90.00
_cell.angle_gamma   90.00
#
_symmetry.space_group_name_H-M   'P 1'
#
loop_
_entity.id
_entity.type
_entity.pdbx_description
1 polymer ?
#
loop_
_entity_poly.entity_id
_entity_poly.type
_entity_poly.pdbx_seq_one_letter_code
_entity_poly.pdbx_strand_id
1 'polypeptide(L)'
;FRAVLGRVWPYGMALALATTGFGVIATFITLFYDAKGWDGAAFALTLFSCAFVGARLLFPNGINRLGGLNVAMICFAIEIVGLLLTGIAMVPWVAKVGVFLAGAGFSLVFPALGVVAVKAVPQQNQGAALATYTVFMDMSLGITGPLAGLVMAWAGVPVIYLAAAGLVVIALLLTWRLKKWPPVQAPEATSSS
;
A
#
# COMPACT_ATOMS: atom_id res chain seq x y z
N PHE A 1 -12.51 -7.92 20.64
CA PHE A 1 -12.04 -8.08 19.26
C PHE A 1 -12.93 -7.35 18.25
N ARG A 2 -14.24 -7.52 18.35
CA ARG A 2 -15.17 -6.86 17.41
C ARG A 2 -15.10 -5.33 17.47
N ALA A 3 -14.93 -4.76 18.66
CA ALA A 3 -14.81 -3.31 18.82
C ALA A 3 -13.52 -2.78 18.17
N VAL A 4 -12.40 -3.50 18.32
CA VAL A 4 -11.13 -3.16 17.69
C VAL A 4 -11.24 -3.27 16.18
N LEU A 5 -11.79 -4.37 15.67
CA LEU A 5 -11.98 -4.58 14.24
C LEU A 5 -12.85 -3.49 13.61
N GLY A 6 -13.94 -3.11 14.27
CA GLY A 6 -14.84 -2.09 13.77
C GLY A 6 -14.21 -0.70 13.66
N ARG A 7 -13.18 -0.40 14.44
CA ARG A 7 -12.46 0.88 14.40
C ARG A 7 -11.25 0.85 13.48
N VAL A 8 -10.63 -0.30 13.29
CA VAL A 8 -9.38 -0.47 12.54
C VAL A 8 -9.62 -0.85 11.09
N TRP A 9 -10.76 -1.49 10.77
CA TRP A 9 -11.00 -2.07 9.43
C TRP A 9 -10.84 -1.08 8.27
N PRO A 10 -11.25 0.23 8.37
CA PRO A 10 -11.05 1.12 7.21
C PRO A 10 -9.58 1.32 6.87
N TYR A 11 -8.74 1.46 7.88
CA TYR A 11 -7.29 1.64 7.70
C TYR A 11 -6.65 0.35 7.20
N GLY A 12 -7.06 -0.78 7.76
CA GLY A 12 -6.59 -2.09 7.31
C GLY A 12 -7.00 -2.38 5.87
N MET A 13 -8.22 -2.04 5.48
CA MET A 13 -8.70 -2.23 4.11
C MET A 13 -7.90 -1.35 3.13
N ALA A 14 -7.64 -0.10 3.46
CA ALA A 14 -6.81 0.78 2.62
C ALA A 14 -5.39 0.21 2.48
N LEU A 15 -4.80 -0.29 3.57
CA LEU A 15 -3.51 -0.96 3.53
C LEU A 15 -3.55 -2.21 2.65
N ALA A 16 -4.59 -3.04 2.79
CA ALA A 16 -4.74 -4.27 2.01
C ALA A 16 -4.79 -3.98 0.51
N LEU A 17 -5.58 -2.98 0.12
CA LEU A 17 -5.69 -2.57 -1.28
C LEU A 17 -4.36 -2.05 -1.83
N ALA A 18 -3.63 -1.24 -1.07
CA ALA A 18 -2.32 -0.73 -1.47
C ALA A 18 -1.26 -1.85 -1.53
N THR A 19 -1.37 -2.84 -0.65
CA THR A 19 -0.44 -3.99 -0.60
C THR A 19 -0.54 -4.84 -1.87
N THR A 20 -1.68 -4.84 -2.58
CA THR A 20 -1.79 -5.56 -3.85
C THR A 20 -0.76 -5.07 -4.87
N GLY A 21 -0.52 -3.75 -4.93
CA GLY A 21 0.51 -3.17 -5.79
C GLY A 21 1.92 -3.67 -5.45
N PHE A 22 2.24 -3.70 -4.17
CA PHE A 22 3.51 -4.27 -3.69
C PHE A 22 3.63 -5.75 -4.09
N GLY A 23 2.59 -6.52 -3.84
CA GLY A 23 2.58 -7.96 -4.10
C GLY A 23 2.74 -8.29 -5.58
N VAL A 24 2.06 -7.56 -6.47
CA VAL A 24 2.16 -7.82 -7.91
C VAL A 24 3.54 -7.44 -8.45
N ILE A 25 4.16 -6.39 -7.96
CA ILE A 25 5.52 -6.05 -8.38
C ILE A 25 6.50 -7.11 -7.89
N ALA A 26 6.48 -7.44 -6.61
CA ALA A 26 7.41 -8.41 -6.04
C ALA A 26 7.30 -9.79 -6.70
N THR A 27 6.09 -10.21 -7.05
CA THR A 27 5.83 -11.56 -7.56
C THR A 27 5.89 -11.65 -9.08
N PHE A 28 5.40 -10.64 -9.82
CA PHE A 28 5.16 -10.75 -11.25
C PHE A 28 6.06 -9.90 -12.13
N ILE A 29 6.95 -9.07 -11.58
CA ILE A 29 7.82 -8.20 -12.41
C ILE A 29 8.74 -9.03 -13.30
N THR A 30 9.22 -10.17 -12.83
CA THR A 30 10.07 -11.08 -13.62
C THR A 30 9.28 -11.65 -14.80
N LEU A 31 8.05 -12.09 -14.55
CA LEU A 31 7.15 -12.60 -15.59
C LEU A 31 6.78 -11.51 -16.60
N PHE A 32 6.59 -10.29 -16.13
CA PHE A 32 6.29 -9.14 -16.98
C PHE A 32 7.45 -8.86 -17.94
N TYR A 33 8.69 -8.84 -17.44
CA TYR A 33 9.87 -8.63 -18.27
C TYR A 33 10.05 -9.77 -19.26
N ASP A 34 9.84 -11.01 -18.83
CA ASP A 34 9.91 -12.18 -19.74
C ASP A 34 8.86 -12.10 -20.83
N ALA A 35 7.63 -11.73 -20.50
CA ALA A 35 6.54 -11.60 -21.45
C ALA A 35 6.81 -10.51 -22.49
N LYS A 36 7.54 -9.45 -22.12
CA LYS A 36 7.94 -8.37 -23.03
C LYS A 36 9.26 -8.65 -23.76
N GLY A 37 9.95 -9.72 -23.39
CA GLY A 37 11.27 -10.00 -23.93
C GLY A 37 12.36 -9.07 -23.47
N TRP A 38 12.21 -8.47 -22.28
CA TRP A 38 13.15 -7.53 -21.69
C TRP A 38 14.06 -8.22 -20.68
N ASP A 39 15.31 -7.75 -20.61
CA ASP A 39 16.25 -8.15 -19.58
C ASP A 39 16.25 -7.12 -18.45
N GLY A 40 16.74 -7.52 -17.28
CA GLY A 40 16.97 -6.60 -16.17
C GLY A 40 15.86 -6.56 -15.13
N ALA A 41 15.02 -7.61 -15.03
CA ALA A 41 14.02 -7.71 -13.98
C ALA A 41 14.63 -7.64 -12.58
N ALA A 42 15.80 -8.25 -12.37
CA ALA A 42 16.52 -8.18 -11.10
C ALA A 42 16.91 -6.75 -10.75
N PHE A 43 17.33 -5.96 -11.73
CA PHE A 43 17.64 -4.55 -11.52
C PHE A 43 16.38 -3.74 -11.18
N ALA A 44 15.26 -4.06 -11.81
CA ALA A 44 13.97 -3.43 -11.48
C ALA A 44 13.58 -3.72 -10.02
N LEU A 45 13.73 -4.95 -9.55
CA LEU A 45 13.49 -5.31 -8.15
C LEU A 45 14.45 -4.58 -7.20
N THR A 46 15.71 -4.41 -7.60
CA THR A 46 16.68 -3.65 -6.83
C THR A 46 16.26 -2.19 -6.69
N LEU A 47 15.82 -1.57 -7.79
CA LEU A 47 15.31 -0.20 -7.76
C LEU A 47 14.07 -0.08 -6.88
N PHE A 48 13.18 -1.04 -6.95
CA PHE A 48 11.98 -1.10 -6.10
C PHE A 48 12.37 -1.14 -4.63
N SER A 49 13.30 -2.02 -4.25
CA SER A 49 13.77 -2.15 -2.87
C SER A 49 14.53 -0.92 -2.41
N CYS A 50 15.38 -0.33 -3.26
CA CYS A 50 16.11 0.90 -2.94
C CYS A 50 15.15 2.07 -2.71
N ALA A 51 14.11 2.19 -3.52
CA ALA A 51 13.09 3.22 -3.36
C ALA A 51 12.33 3.03 -2.04
N PHE A 52 12.00 1.78 -1.72
CA PHE A 52 11.28 1.45 -0.49
C PHE A 52 12.09 1.85 0.75
N VAL A 53 13.36 1.44 0.82
CA VAL A 53 14.24 1.79 1.93
C VAL A 53 14.57 3.28 1.93
N GLY A 54 14.86 3.83 0.75
CA GLY A 54 15.23 5.25 0.60
C GLY A 54 14.14 6.18 1.06
N ALA A 55 12.87 5.90 0.73
CA ALA A 55 11.75 6.72 1.17
C ALA A 55 11.64 6.75 2.69
N ARG A 56 11.83 5.61 3.36
CA ARG A 56 11.82 5.54 4.81
C ARG A 56 12.97 6.33 5.45
N LEU A 57 14.14 6.30 4.85
CA LEU A 57 15.31 7.00 5.39
C LEU A 57 15.26 8.50 5.13
N LEU A 58 14.71 8.91 3.97
CA LEU A 58 14.64 10.33 3.60
C LEU A 58 13.52 11.09 4.30
N PHE A 59 12.44 10.42 4.68
CA PHE A 59 11.25 11.06 5.26
C PHE A 59 10.88 10.47 6.62
N PRO A 60 11.81 10.41 7.60
CA PRO A 60 11.50 9.77 8.89
C PRO A 60 10.45 10.52 9.70
N ASN A 61 10.29 11.84 9.50
CA ASN A 61 9.37 12.69 10.24
C ASN A 61 8.15 13.13 9.42
N GLY A 62 8.00 12.64 8.19
CA GLY A 62 6.91 13.05 7.31
C GLY A 62 5.53 12.80 7.92
N ILE A 63 5.34 11.65 8.58
CA ILE A 63 4.09 11.27 9.22
C ILE A 63 3.75 12.24 10.36
N ASN A 64 4.73 12.62 11.15
CA ASN A 64 4.54 13.53 12.28
C ASN A 64 4.22 14.97 11.83
N ARG A 65 4.79 15.40 10.70
CA ARG A 65 4.58 16.75 10.17
C ARG A 65 3.26 16.90 9.43
N LEU A 66 2.91 15.93 8.60
CA LEU A 66 1.77 16.02 7.69
C LEU A 66 0.54 15.26 8.19
N GLY A 67 0.71 14.36 9.15
CA GLY A 67 -0.33 13.45 9.61
C GLY A 67 -0.40 12.17 8.78
N GLY A 68 -0.82 11.07 9.43
CA GLY A 68 -0.82 9.75 8.79
C GLY A 68 -1.70 9.66 7.56
N LEU A 69 -2.91 10.24 7.59
CA LEU A 69 -3.83 10.17 6.45
C LEU A 69 -3.31 10.97 5.25
N ASN A 70 -2.72 12.15 5.48
CA ASN A 70 -2.16 12.96 4.40
C ASN A 70 -0.97 12.27 3.74
N VAL A 71 -0.07 11.70 4.53
CA VAL A 71 1.08 10.94 4.02
C VAL A 71 0.59 9.73 3.23
N ALA A 72 -0.39 8.99 3.75
CA ALA A 72 -0.95 7.83 3.06
C ALA A 72 -1.55 8.23 1.70
N MET A 73 -2.28 9.34 1.62
CA MET A 73 -2.87 9.81 0.37
C MET A 73 -1.81 10.17 -0.66
N ILE A 74 -0.74 10.86 -0.25
CA ILE A 74 0.39 11.19 -1.12
C ILE A 74 1.06 9.90 -1.61
N CYS A 75 1.29 8.95 -0.72
CA CYS A 75 1.90 7.67 -1.05
C CYS A 75 1.05 6.86 -2.02
N PHE A 76 -0.27 6.84 -1.84
CA PHE A 76 -1.17 6.15 -2.76
C PHE A 76 -1.13 6.79 -4.17
N ALA A 77 -1.09 8.12 -4.24
CA ALA A 77 -0.98 8.81 -5.53
C ALA A 77 0.31 8.42 -6.26
N ILE A 78 1.43 8.39 -5.56
CA ILE A 78 2.73 7.98 -6.11
C ILE A 78 2.69 6.52 -6.55
N GLU A 79 2.13 5.64 -5.74
CA GLU A 79 2.00 4.21 -6.05
C GLU A 79 1.13 3.98 -7.29
N ILE A 80 0.02 4.71 -7.41
CA ILE A 80 -0.87 4.64 -8.59
C ILE A 80 -0.09 5.00 -9.85
N VAL A 81 0.64 6.12 -9.83
CA VAL A 81 1.45 6.54 -10.97
C VAL A 81 2.49 5.48 -11.31
N GLY A 82 3.16 4.92 -10.30
CA GLY A 82 4.15 3.86 -10.51
C GLY A 82 3.56 2.61 -11.15
N LEU A 83 2.40 2.16 -10.68
CA LEU A 83 1.71 0.98 -11.22
C LEU A 83 1.22 1.23 -12.65
N LEU A 84 0.67 2.40 -12.93
CA LEU A 84 0.22 2.76 -14.28
C LEU A 84 1.41 2.80 -15.26
N LEU A 85 2.53 3.41 -14.87
CA LEU A 85 3.73 3.44 -15.71
C LEU A 85 4.25 2.03 -15.99
N THR A 86 4.25 1.16 -14.98
CA THR A 86 4.66 -0.23 -15.16
C THR A 86 3.74 -0.96 -16.12
N GLY A 87 2.43 -0.81 -15.95
CA GLY A 87 1.43 -1.51 -16.77
C GLY A 87 1.42 -1.07 -18.23
N ILE A 88 1.66 0.21 -18.51
CA ILE A 88 1.67 0.76 -19.89
C ILE A 88 3.07 0.83 -20.50
N ALA A 89 4.10 0.34 -19.82
CA ALA A 89 5.47 0.46 -20.27
C ALA A 89 5.69 -0.19 -21.63
N MET A 90 6.25 0.56 -22.57
CA MET A 90 6.63 0.07 -23.89
C MET A 90 8.13 -0.20 -23.99
N VAL A 91 8.91 0.29 -23.04
CA VAL A 91 10.36 0.08 -22.94
C VAL A 91 10.70 -0.27 -21.48
N PRO A 92 11.81 -1.03 -21.24
CA PRO A 92 12.16 -1.48 -19.88
C PRO A 92 12.36 -0.33 -18.89
N TRP A 93 12.88 0.80 -19.32
CA TRP A 93 13.17 1.94 -18.45
C TRP A 93 11.91 2.56 -17.86
N VAL A 94 10.80 2.60 -18.61
CA VAL A 94 9.53 3.10 -18.11
C VAL A 94 9.02 2.20 -16.99
N ALA A 95 9.12 0.89 -17.16
CA ALA A 95 8.78 -0.07 -16.11
C ALA A 95 9.65 0.09 -14.88
N LYS A 96 10.96 0.32 -15.04
CA LYS A 96 11.88 0.55 -13.92
C LYS A 96 11.53 1.82 -13.14
N VAL A 97 11.21 2.91 -13.83
CA VAL A 97 10.72 4.13 -13.19
C VAL A 97 9.41 3.87 -12.46
N GLY A 98 8.51 3.11 -13.08
CA GLY A 98 7.23 2.74 -12.47
C GLY A 98 7.38 1.98 -11.18
N VAL A 99 8.22 0.93 -11.16
CA VAL A 99 8.44 0.14 -9.94
C VAL A 99 9.18 0.94 -8.86
N PHE A 100 10.08 1.83 -9.26
CA PHE A 100 10.74 2.73 -8.32
C PHE A 100 9.72 3.62 -7.59
N LEU A 101 8.84 4.26 -8.35
CA LEU A 101 7.78 5.11 -7.79
C LEU A 101 6.82 4.31 -6.91
N ALA A 102 6.41 3.13 -7.35
CA ALA A 102 5.50 2.28 -6.58
C ALA A 102 6.13 1.85 -5.26
N GLY A 103 7.41 1.49 -5.26
CA GLY A 103 8.14 1.14 -4.05
C GLY A 103 8.25 2.30 -3.08
N ALA A 104 8.61 3.48 -3.58
CA ALA A 104 8.68 4.69 -2.77
C ALA A 104 7.31 5.05 -2.19
N GLY A 105 6.25 4.95 -3.00
CA GLY A 105 4.89 5.24 -2.58
C GLY A 105 4.40 4.29 -1.50
N PHE A 106 4.61 3.00 -1.67
CA PHE A 106 4.14 2.02 -0.68
C PHE A 106 4.92 2.06 0.63
N SER A 107 6.17 2.52 0.61
CA SER A 107 7.08 2.44 1.76
C SER A 107 6.51 3.02 3.04
N LEU A 108 5.86 4.18 2.96
CA LEU A 108 5.33 4.88 4.14
C LEU A 108 3.87 4.56 4.44
N VAL A 109 3.19 3.79 3.61
CA VAL A 109 1.76 3.48 3.78
C VAL A 109 1.52 2.71 5.07
N PHE A 110 2.30 1.66 5.32
CA PHE A 110 2.14 0.84 6.52
C PHE A 110 2.27 1.66 7.81
N PRO A 111 3.37 2.41 8.02
CA PRO A 111 3.48 3.22 9.23
C PRO A 111 2.50 4.39 9.28
N ALA A 112 2.18 5.01 8.14
CA ALA A 112 1.28 6.16 8.11
C ALA A 112 -0.13 5.79 8.56
N LEU A 113 -0.72 4.77 7.97
CA LEU A 113 -2.04 4.28 8.36
C LEU A 113 -2.02 3.57 9.71
N GLY A 114 -0.90 2.92 10.04
CA GLY A 114 -0.73 2.25 11.32
C GLY A 114 -0.83 3.20 12.51
N VAL A 115 -0.23 4.36 12.41
CA VAL A 115 -0.32 5.40 13.45
C VAL A 115 -1.77 5.82 13.68
N VAL A 116 -2.52 6.02 12.60
CA VAL A 116 -3.94 6.43 12.70
C VAL A 116 -4.79 5.30 13.24
N ALA A 117 -4.56 4.06 12.80
CA ALA A 117 -5.30 2.90 13.26
C ALA A 117 -5.12 2.65 14.76
N VAL A 118 -3.89 2.78 15.25
CA VAL A 118 -3.57 2.60 16.66
C VAL A 118 -4.25 3.67 17.52
N LYS A 119 -4.30 4.92 17.03
CA LYS A 119 -4.97 6.02 17.73
C LYS A 119 -6.49 5.92 17.74
N ALA A 120 -7.08 5.07 16.89
CA ALA A 120 -8.52 4.90 16.81
C ALA A 120 -9.11 4.06 17.94
N VAL A 121 -8.27 3.41 18.75
CA VAL A 121 -8.68 2.55 19.87
C VAL A 121 -8.08 3.04 21.18
N PRO A 122 -8.66 2.65 22.35
CA PRO A 122 -8.06 2.96 23.65
C PRO A 122 -6.64 2.41 23.78
N GLN A 123 -5.81 3.08 24.58
CA GLN A 123 -4.40 2.73 24.73
C GLN A 123 -4.16 1.27 25.09
N GLN A 124 -5.02 0.68 25.92
CA GLN A 124 -4.92 -0.72 26.30
C GLN A 124 -5.14 -1.71 25.15
N ASN A 125 -5.79 -1.26 24.07
CA ASN A 125 -6.10 -2.07 22.90
C ASN A 125 -5.18 -1.78 21.70
N GLN A 126 -4.15 -0.95 21.87
CA GLN A 126 -3.27 -0.56 20.74
C GLN A 126 -2.50 -1.75 20.15
N GLY A 127 -2.05 -2.69 21.01
CA GLY A 127 -1.40 -3.91 20.53
C GLY A 127 -2.33 -4.76 19.67
N ALA A 128 -3.59 -4.92 20.09
CA ALA A 128 -4.61 -5.64 19.34
C ALA A 128 -4.96 -4.91 18.03
N ALA A 129 -5.00 -3.57 18.04
CA ALA A 129 -5.25 -2.77 16.84
C ALA A 129 -4.14 -2.96 15.81
N LEU A 130 -2.89 -2.91 16.23
CA LEU A 130 -1.75 -3.12 15.34
C LEU A 130 -1.73 -4.54 14.76
N ALA A 131 -2.03 -5.54 15.59
CA ALA A 131 -2.11 -6.93 15.12
C ALA A 131 -3.23 -7.11 14.10
N THR A 132 -4.42 -6.57 14.35
CA THR A 132 -5.56 -6.62 13.44
C THR A 132 -5.23 -5.90 12.12
N TYR A 133 -4.63 -4.73 12.21
CA TYR A 133 -4.20 -3.95 11.06
C TYR A 133 -3.21 -4.74 10.18
N THR A 134 -2.23 -5.39 10.80
CA THR A 134 -1.22 -6.19 10.11
C THR A 134 -1.83 -7.41 9.41
N VAL A 135 -2.87 -8.02 10.00
CA VAL A 135 -3.58 -9.16 9.38
C VAL A 135 -4.16 -8.77 8.02
N PHE A 136 -4.66 -7.55 7.85
CA PHE A 136 -5.16 -7.09 6.55
C PHE A 136 -4.07 -7.13 5.48
N MET A 137 -2.84 -6.71 5.82
CA MET A 137 -1.71 -6.79 4.90
C MET A 137 -1.36 -8.24 4.57
N ASP A 138 -1.30 -9.10 5.57
CA ASP A 138 -0.95 -10.50 5.38
C ASP A 138 -1.98 -11.23 4.51
N MET A 139 -3.27 -10.98 4.74
CA MET A 139 -4.34 -11.54 3.92
C MET A 139 -4.26 -11.05 2.48
N SER A 140 -3.97 -9.76 2.29
CA SER A 140 -3.79 -9.19 0.95
C SER A 140 -2.66 -9.88 0.20
N LEU A 141 -1.50 -10.06 0.85
CA LEU A 141 -0.37 -10.76 0.25
C LEU A 141 -0.72 -12.19 -0.13
N GLY A 142 -1.46 -12.89 0.72
CA GLY A 142 -1.88 -14.27 0.47
C GLY A 142 -2.88 -14.40 -0.67
N ILE A 143 -3.75 -13.42 -0.86
CA ILE A 143 -4.79 -13.43 -1.90
C ILE A 143 -4.26 -12.90 -3.23
N THR A 144 -3.35 -11.94 -3.21
CA THR A 144 -2.85 -11.25 -4.41
C THR A 144 -2.23 -12.22 -5.42
N GLY A 145 -1.44 -13.18 -4.96
CA GLY A 145 -0.79 -14.14 -5.85
C GLY A 145 -1.79 -14.92 -6.71
N PRO A 146 -2.74 -15.65 -6.10
CA PRO A 146 -3.75 -16.39 -6.86
C PRO A 146 -4.64 -15.52 -7.74
N LEU A 147 -5.10 -14.36 -7.24
CA LEU A 147 -5.95 -13.46 -8.04
C LEU A 147 -5.19 -12.87 -9.22
N ALA A 148 -3.95 -12.45 -9.03
CA ALA A 148 -3.13 -11.93 -10.11
C ALA A 148 -2.82 -13.02 -11.14
N GLY A 149 -2.60 -14.25 -10.70
CA GLY A 149 -2.43 -15.39 -11.59
C GLY A 149 -3.65 -15.64 -12.47
N LEU A 150 -4.86 -15.51 -11.91
CA LEU A 150 -6.11 -15.61 -12.69
C LEU A 150 -6.22 -14.48 -13.71
N VAL A 151 -5.93 -13.25 -13.32
CA VAL A 151 -5.95 -12.09 -14.22
C VAL A 151 -4.93 -12.29 -15.35
N MET A 152 -3.75 -12.79 -15.03
CA MET A 152 -2.70 -13.06 -16.01
C MET A 152 -3.20 -14.08 -17.06
N ALA A 153 -3.87 -15.14 -16.63
CA ALA A 153 -4.41 -16.17 -17.52
C ALA A 153 -5.49 -15.63 -18.46
N TRP A 154 -6.28 -14.63 -18.01
CA TRP A 154 -7.40 -14.08 -18.79
C TRP A 154 -6.98 -12.91 -19.67
N ALA A 155 -6.14 -12.02 -19.18
CA ALA A 155 -5.92 -10.71 -19.81
C ALA A 155 -4.43 -10.37 -20.00
N GLY A 156 -3.51 -11.22 -19.53
CA GLY A 156 -2.07 -10.99 -19.63
C GLY A 156 -1.47 -10.23 -18.44
N VAL A 157 -0.13 -10.21 -18.39
CA VAL A 157 0.61 -9.66 -17.26
C VAL A 157 0.43 -8.14 -17.09
N PRO A 158 0.44 -7.31 -18.17
CA PRO A 158 0.30 -5.86 -17.97
C PRO A 158 -0.99 -5.44 -17.29
N VAL A 159 -2.08 -6.18 -17.49
CA VAL A 159 -3.38 -5.87 -16.89
C VAL A 159 -3.34 -6.02 -15.36
N ILE A 160 -2.46 -6.87 -14.84
CA ILE A 160 -2.29 -7.03 -13.38
C ILE A 160 -1.92 -5.70 -12.74
N TYR A 161 -0.97 -4.96 -13.33
CA TYR A 161 -0.53 -3.67 -12.79
C TYR A 161 -1.62 -2.61 -12.90
N LEU A 162 -2.37 -2.60 -13.99
CA LEU A 162 -3.49 -1.68 -14.16
C LEU A 162 -4.61 -1.97 -13.17
N ALA A 163 -4.92 -3.25 -12.95
CA ALA A 163 -5.91 -3.66 -11.95
C ALA A 163 -5.46 -3.27 -10.53
N ALA A 164 -4.20 -3.50 -10.20
CA ALA A 164 -3.64 -3.09 -8.92
C ALA A 164 -3.70 -1.57 -8.73
N ALA A 165 -3.42 -0.79 -9.77
CA ALA A 165 -3.56 0.66 -9.74
C ALA A 165 -5.01 1.06 -9.42
N GLY A 166 -5.99 0.38 -10.01
CA GLY A 166 -7.41 0.60 -9.70
C GLY A 166 -7.74 0.34 -8.23
N LEU A 167 -7.18 -0.72 -7.66
CA LEU A 167 -7.38 -1.01 -6.24
C LEU A 167 -6.74 0.05 -5.34
N VAL A 168 -5.59 0.58 -5.71
CA VAL A 168 -4.94 1.67 -4.96
C VAL A 168 -5.74 2.97 -5.09
N VAL A 169 -6.38 3.23 -6.23
CA VAL A 169 -7.32 4.34 -6.37
C VAL A 169 -8.47 4.20 -5.37
N ILE A 170 -9.01 3.01 -5.20
CA ILE A 170 -10.04 2.76 -4.19
C ILE A 170 -9.50 3.04 -2.78
N ALA A 171 -8.26 2.62 -2.50
CA ALA A 171 -7.60 2.92 -1.23
C ALA A 171 -7.46 4.43 -1.01
N LEU A 172 -7.09 5.17 -2.03
CA LEU A 172 -6.97 6.63 -1.98
C LEU A 172 -8.32 7.29 -1.67
N LEU A 173 -9.38 6.86 -2.37
CA LEU A 173 -10.72 7.39 -2.14
C LEU A 173 -11.23 7.05 -0.74
N LEU A 174 -10.99 5.85 -0.26
CA LEU A 174 -11.34 5.43 1.10
C LEU A 174 -10.60 6.30 2.13
N THR A 175 -9.33 6.53 1.95
CA THR A 175 -8.52 7.33 2.86
C THR A 175 -8.96 8.81 2.84
N TRP A 176 -9.26 9.34 1.66
CA TRP A 176 -9.81 10.70 1.52
C TRP A 176 -11.14 10.84 2.25
N ARG A 177 -12.02 9.83 2.14
CA ARG A 177 -13.28 9.82 2.87
C ARG A 177 -13.07 9.77 4.38
N LEU A 178 -12.12 8.98 4.84
CA LEU A 178 -11.77 8.90 6.27
C LEU A 178 -11.25 10.24 6.80
N LYS A 179 -10.49 10.98 5.99
CA LYS A 179 -10.00 12.30 6.35
C LYS A 179 -11.15 13.31 6.44
N LYS A 180 -12.11 13.26 5.51
CA LYS A 180 -13.21 14.22 5.43
C LYS A 180 -14.31 13.92 6.46
N TRP A 181 -14.58 12.64 6.71
CA TRP A 181 -15.55 12.17 7.70
C TRP A 181 -14.85 11.16 8.63
N PRO A 182 -14.09 11.67 9.64
CA PRO A 182 -13.40 10.76 10.53
C PRO A 182 -14.39 9.90 11.32
N PRO A 183 -14.10 8.60 11.52
CA PRO A 183 -14.88 7.77 12.43
C PRO A 183 -14.79 8.33 13.85
N VAL A 184 -15.85 8.11 14.66
CA VAL A 184 -15.88 8.56 16.05
C VAL A 184 -14.68 7.99 16.79
N GLN A 185 -13.82 8.87 17.31
CA GLN A 185 -12.67 8.46 18.11
C GLN A 185 -13.15 7.95 19.47
N ALA A 186 -12.40 6.98 20.02
CA ALA A 186 -12.64 6.55 21.39
C ALA A 186 -12.48 7.76 22.34
N PRO A 187 -13.38 7.95 23.33
CA PRO A 187 -13.20 8.99 24.31
C PRO A 187 -11.85 8.81 25.00
N GLU A 188 -11.07 9.88 25.09
CA GLU A 188 -9.84 9.85 25.87
C GLU A 188 -10.23 9.46 27.29
N ALA A 189 -9.54 8.48 27.86
CA ALA A 189 -9.71 8.17 29.25
C ALA A 189 -9.36 9.45 30.02
N THR A 190 -10.38 10.13 30.57
CA THR A 190 -10.17 11.25 31.45
C THR A 190 -9.21 10.77 32.52
N SER A 191 -8.00 11.32 32.53
CA SER A 191 -7.08 11.13 33.63
C SER A 191 -7.80 11.66 34.86
N SER A 192 -8.44 10.79 35.59
CA SER A 192 -8.91 11.12 36.92
C SER A 192 -7.65 11.38 37.76
N SER A 193 -7.39 12.64 37.94
CA SER A 193 -6.43 13.12 38.91
C SER A 193 -6.68 12.53 40.30
#